data_10a9e49905b3e341bf02a2e278f27e04
#
_entry.id   10a9e49905b3e341bf02a2e278f27e04
#
_cell.length_a   1.000
_cell.length_b   1.000
_cell.length_c   1.000
_cell.angle_alpha   90.00
_cell.angle_beta   90.00
_cell.angle_gamma   90.00
#
_symmetry.space_group_name_H-M   'P 1'
#
loop_
_entity.id
_entity.type
_entity.pdbx_description
1 polymer ?
#
loop_
_entity_poly.entity_id
_entity_poly.type
_entity_poly.pdbx_seq_one_letter_code
_entity_poly.pdbx_strand_id
1 'polypeptide(L)'
;MAGDVNKVVLAYSGGLDTSVILKWLQEAYQCEVVTFTADLGQGEEVEPARAKAEMLGIKEIFIEDLREEFTRDFVFPMFRANALYEGLYLLGTSIARPLISKRQIEIAAETGADAVSHGATGKGNDQVRFELGYYALNPDIKVIAPWREWDLQSRTALIEFAEKHQIPIPKDKRGEAPFSVDANLLHISAEGKALEDPWHEPGEFVYSRSVAPEAAPDTPTYVEIEFKNGDAVAIDGEAMTPAELLTRLNELGGANGVGRLDLVEGRYVGMKSRGIYETPGGTVLLAAHRGIESITLDRGAMHLKDEIMPRYAELIYNGFWFSPERYMLQALIDKSQECVEGTVRVKLFKGSATVVGRKSPMSLYSMEHVTFEEDTVYDQRDAEGFIKLNALRLRLLHRQKG
;
A
#
# COMPACT_ATOMS: atom_id res chain seq x y z
N MET A 1 -18.71 17.21 25.35
CA MET A 1 -19.04 18.62 25.08
C MET A 1 -18.83 18.86 23.61
N ALA A 2 -19.91 18.97 22.81
CA ALA A 2 -19.86 19.41 21.42
C ALA A 2 -19.36 20.87 21.42
N GLY A 3 -18.09 21.08 21.21
CA GLY A 3 -17.52 22.41 21.08
C GLY A 3 -17.72 22.93 19.65
N ASP A 4 -17.64 24.23 19.47
CA ASP A 4 -17.90 25.02 18.27
C ASP A 4 -17.35 24.40 16.96
N VAL A 5 -18.04 23.42 16.38
CA VAL A 5 -17.82 22.90 15.04
C VAL A 5 -19.04 23.28 14.21
N ASN A 6 -18.81 24.04 13.14
CA ASN A 6 -19.89 24.49 12.25
C ASN A 6 -19.99 23.59 11.02
N LYS A 7 -18.84 23.12 10.52
CA LYS A 7 -18.79 22.28 9.32
C LYS A 7 -17.67 21.23 9.44
N VAL A 8 -17.96 19.98 9.08
CA VAL A 8 -17.00 18.85 9.14
C VAL A 8 -16.92 18.15 7.78
N VAL A 9 -15.70 17.83 7.34
CA VAL A 9 -15.48 16.93 6.19
C VAL A 9 -15.31 15.50 6.70
N LEU A 10 -16.19 14.60 6.29
CA LEU A 10 -16.18 13.19 6.65
C LEU A 10 -15.57 12.37 5.51
N ALA A 11 -14.52 11.57 5.81
CA ALA A 11 -14.09 10.47 4.94
C ALA A 11 -15.21 9.41 4.89
N TYR A 12 -15.88 9.32 3.75
CA TYR A 12 -17.14 8.60 3.59
C TYR A 12 -17.02 7.47 2.58
N SER A 13 -17.22 6.24 3.01
CA SER A 13 -17.20 5.05 2.14
C SER A 13 -18.59 4.62 1.64
N GLY A 14 -19.66 5.22 2.16
CA GLY A 14 -21.03 4.75 1.91
C GLY A 14 -21.39 3.44 2.63
N GLY A 15 -20.49 2.87 3.43
CA GLY A 15 -20.75 1.72 4.29
C GLY A 15 -21.66 2.04 5.46
N LEU A 16 -22.03 1.01 6.24
CA LEU A 16 -22.86 1.17 7.43
C LEU A 16 -22.24 2.15 8.43
N ASP A 17 -20.99 1.90 8.81
CA ASP A 17 -20.30 2.65 9.85
C ASP A 17 -20.21 4.15 9.51
N THR A 18 -19.75 4.48 8.30
CA THR A 18 -19.63 5.89 7.87
C THR A 18 -20.98 6.56 7.67
N SER A 19 -22.03 5.82 7.31
CA SER A 19 -23.40 6.37 7.20
C SER A 19 -24.01 6.66 8.59
N VAL A 20 -23.72 5.81 9.59
CA VAL A 20 -24.09 6.06 11.00
C VAL A 20 -23.29 7.27 11.51
N ILE A 21 -21.99 7.35 11.24
CA ILE A 21 -21.14 8.48 11.63
C ILE A 21 -21.69 9.79 11.05
N LEU A 22 -22.04 9.80 9.78
CA LEU A 22 -22.60 10.98 9.13
C LEU A 22 -23.84 11.50 9.90
N LYS A 23 -24.76 10.63 10.20
CA LYS A 23 -25.99 10.99 10.92
C LYS A 23 -25.70 11.41 12.36
N TRP A 24 -24.80 10.72 13.04
CA TRP A 24 -24.37 11.04 14.39
C TRP A 24 -23.69 12.43 14.46
N LEU A 25 -22.85 12.78 13.50
CA LEU A 25 -22.24 14.13 13.40
C LEU A 25 -23.29 15.22 13.31
N GLN A 26 -24.32 15.03 12.46
CA GLN A 26 -25.43 15.99 12.34
C GLN A 26 -26.19 16.19 13.65
N GLU A 27 -26.36 15.14 14.45
CA GLU A 27 -27.15 15.20 15.69
C GLU A 27 -26.32 15.64 16.90
N ALA A 28 -25.13 15.06 17.09
CA ALA A 28 -24.28 15.30 18.25
C ALA A 28 -23.58 16.67 18.20
N TYR A 29 -23.16 17.10 17.01
CA TYR A 29 -22.48 18.37 16.80
C TYR A 29 -23.38 19.47 16.23
N GLN A 30 -24.55 19.11 15.72
CA GLN A 30 -25.47 20.05 15.04
C GLN A 30 -24.77 20.86 13.95
N CYS A 31 -23.80 20.25 13.26
CA CYS A 31 -22.96 20.86 12.25
C CYS A 31 -23.35 20.45 10.83
N GLU A 32 -22.90 21.20 9.85
CA GLU A 32 -22.96 20.82 8.44
C GLU A 32 -21.93 19.73 8.15
N VAL A 33 -22.32 18.69 7.39
CA VAL A 33 -21.43 17.60 7.00
C VAL A 33 -21.18 17.65 5.50
N VAL A 34 -19.93 17.69 5.13
CA VAL A 34 -19.44 17.48 3.76
C VAL A 34 -18.94 16.05 3.68
N THR A 35 -19.29 15.30 2.65
CA THR A 35 -18.78 13.94 2.43
C THR A 35 -17.71 13.91 1.36
N PHE A 36 -16.65 13.17 1.63
CA PHE A 36 -15.58 12.92 0.67
C PHE A 36 -15.34 11.43 0.50
N THR A 37 -15.44 10.96 -0.73
CA THR A 37 -15.14 9.58 -1.15
C THR A 37 -14.02 9.62 -2.17
N ALA A 38 -12.88 8.99 -1.86
CA ALA A 38 -11.77 8.82 -2.78
C ALA A 38 -11.98 7.53 -3.59
N ASP A 39 -11.96 7.61 -4.92
CA ASP A 39 -11.79 6.45 -5.78
C ASP A 39 -10.29 6.16 -5.92
N LEU A 40 -9.85 5.10 -5.25
CA LEU A 40 -8.49 4.57 -5.30
C LEU A 40 -8.43 3.23 -6.06
N GLY A 41 -9.48 2.87 -6.80
CA GLY A 41 -9.59 1.60 -7.50
C GLY A 41 -10.18 0.46 -6.64
N GLN A 42 -11.06 0.80 -5.69
CA GLN A 42 -11.78 -0.17 -4.86
C GLN A 42 -12.96 -0.85 -5.59
N GLY A 43 -13.33 -0.38 -6.79
CA GLY A 43 -14.39 -0.95 -7.61
C GLY A 43 -15.75 -0.28 -7.43
N GLU A 44 -16.85 -1.06 -7.44
CA GLU A 44 -18.22 -0.57 -7.56
C GLU A 44 -18.78 0.21 -6.33
N GLU A 45 -18.01 0.34 -5.25
CA GLU A 45 -18.51 0.96 -4.01
C GLU A 45 -18.62 2.50 -4.07
N VAL A 46 -18.10 3.14 -5.10
CA VAL A 46 -18.00 4.61 -5.22
C VAL A 46 -19.35 5.26 -5.54
N GLU A 47 -20.07 4.78 -6.55
CA GLU A 47 -21.35 5.35 -6.99
C GLU A 47 -22.48 5.23 -5.95
N PRO A 48 -22.66 4.10 -5.24
CA PRO A 48 -23.67 4.00 -4.19
C PRO A 48 -23.48 4.99 -3.03
N ALA A 49 -22.27 5.49 -2.81
CA ALA A 49 -21.97 6.46 -1.75
C ALA A 49 -22.69 7.78 -1.96
N ARG A 50 -22.73 8.30 -3.21
CA ARG A 50 -23.43 9.56 -3.54
C ARG A 50 -24.91 9.49 -3.19
N ALA A 51 -25.61 8.48 -3.69
CA ALA A 51 -27.05 8.33 -3.47
C ALA A 51 -27.39 8.25 -1.98
N LYS A 52 -26.56 7.56 -1.17
CA LYS A 52 -26.76 7.49 0.27
C LYS A 52 -26.51 8.82 0.98
N ALA A 53 -25.47 9.57 0.58
CA ALA A 53 -25.20 10.88 1.14
C ALA A 53 -26.35 11.86 0.84
N GLU A 54 -26.88 11.87 -0.40
CA GLU A 54 -28.05 12.67 -0.80
C GLU A 54 -29.28 12.31 0.03
N MET A 55 -29.56 11.01 0.23
CA MET A 55 -30.69 10.56 1.06
C MET A 55 -30.57 11.01 2.53
N LEU A 56 -29.34 11.18 3.03
CA LEU A 56 -29.06 11.70 4.38
C LEU A 56 -29.01 13.23 4.42
N GLY A 57 -29.40 13.91 3.33
CA GLY A 57 -29.54 15.36 3.26
C GLY A 57 -28.24 16.13 3.06
N ILE A 58 -27.17 15.46 2.61
CA ILE A 58 -25.89 16.11 2.33
C ILE A 58 -25.99 16.91 1.02
N LYS A 59 -25.46 18.14 1.05
CA LYS A 59 -25.45 19.05 -0.10
C LYS A 59 -24.09 19.11 -0.79
N GLU A 60 -23.02 19.01 -0.03
CA GLU A 60 -21.64 19.07 -0.53
C GLU A 60 -21.06 17.65 -0.51
N ILE A 61 -20.98 17.02 -1.69
CA ILE A 61 -20.55 15.62 -1.87
C ILE A 61 -19.41 15.61 -2.87
N PHE A 62 -18.24 15.24 -2.40
CA PHE A 62 -17.04 15.06 -3.21
C PHE A 62 -16.80 13.57 -3.45
N ILE A 63 -16.77 13.17 -4.71
CA ILE A 63 -16.35 11.83 -5.15
C ILE A 63 -15.32 12.06 -6.24
N GLU A 64 -14.07 11.68 -5.98
CA GLU A 64 -12.95 12.03 -6.84
C GLU A 64 -12.15 10.81 -7.24
N ASP A 65 -11.84 10.70 -8.53
CA ASP A 65 -10.92 9.70 -9.07
C ASP A 65 -9.48 10.12 -8.76
N LEU A 66 -8.89 9.46 -7.80
CA LEU A 66 -7.52 9.69 -7.34
C LEU A 66 -6.57 8.52 -7.70
N ARG A 67 -6.98 7.60 -8.58
CA ARG A 67 -6.20 6.41 -8.92
C ARG A 67 -4.83 6.75 -9.50
N GLU A 68 -4.80 7.78 -10.38
CA GLU A 68 -3.55 8.20 -11.00
C GLU A 68 -2.61 8.87 -9.98
N GLU A 69 -3.10 9.81 -9.17
CA GLU A 69 -2.32 10.44 -8.10
C GLU A 69 -1.84 9.40 -7.07
N PHE A 70 -2.73 8.48 -6.68
CA PHE A 70 -2.38 7.40 -5.77
C PHE A 70 -1.20 6.57 -6.27
N THR A 71 -1.25 6.15 -7.52
CA THR A 71 -0.21 5.29 -8.08
C THR A 71 1.08 6.06 -8.32
N ARG A 72 1.01 7.24 -8.95
CA ARG A 72 2.17 8.05 -9.31
C ARG A 72 2.91 8.62 -8.11
N ASP A 73 2.17 9.21 -7.15
CA ASP A 73 2.76 10.05 -6.10
C ASP A 73 2.91 9.33 -4.75
N PHE A 74 2.27 8.15 -4.57
CA PHE A 74 2.33 7.38 -3.34
C PHE A 74 2.87 5.96 -3.57
N VAL A 75 2.30 5.20 -4.50
CA VAL A 75 2.69 3.81 -4.74
C VAL A 75 4.08 3.71 -5.38
N PHE A 76 4.34 4.43 -6.47
CA PHE A 76 5.63 4.35 -7.16
C PHE A 76 6.81 4.81 -6.31
N PRO A 77 6.75 5.94 -5.56
CA PRO A 77 7.81 6.29 -4.60
C PRO A 77 8.11 5.19 -3.59
N MET A 78 7.09 4.48 -3.12
CA MET A 78 7.23 3.33 -2.23
C MET A 78 7.90 2.14 -2.94
N PHE A 79 7.59 1.88 -4.22
CA PHE A 79 8.23 0.83 -5.01
C PHE A 79 9.69 1.14 -5.33
N ARG A 80 10.08 2.40 -5.57
CA ARG A 80 11.50 2.79 -5.68
C ARG A 80 12.32 2.39 -4.46
N ALA A 81 11.71 2.40 -3.28
CA ALA A 81 12.31 1.92 -2.05
C ALA A 81 12.33 0.39 -1.93
N ASN A 82 11.59 -0.36 -2.75
CA ASN A 82 11.25 -1.77 -2.53
C ASN A 82 10.61 -2.01 -1.15
N ALA A 83 9.75 -1.09 -0.68
CA ALA A 83 9.27 -1.08 0.69
C ALA A 83 8.39 -2.29 1.01
N LEU A 84 8.79 -3.04 2.02
CA LEU A 84 8.08 -4.18 2.56
C LEU A 84 8.06 -4.08 4.10
N TYR A 85 6.88 -3.96 4.67
CA TYR A 85 6.75 -4.02 6.13
C TYR A 85 6.90 -5.47 6.61
N GLU A 86 7.71 -5.66 7.66
CA GLU A 86 8.10 -6.98 8.18
C GLU A 86 8.60 -7.96 7.08
N GLY A 87 9.16 -7.41 5.97
CA GLY A 87 9.75 -8.17 4.87
C GLY A 87 8.75 -8.76 3.86
N LEU A 88 7.45 -8.59 4.04
CA LEU A 88 6.42 -9.25 3.23
C LEU A 88 5.30 -8.31 2.77
N TYR A 89 4.81 -7.42 3.64
CA TYR A 89 3.60 -6.64 3.38
C TYR A 89 3.87 -5.41 2.52
N LEU A 90 3.18 -5.31 1.37
CA LEU A 90 3.28 -4.23 0.38
C LEU A 90 2.52 -2.94 0.77
N LEU A 91 2.12 -2.78 2.03
CA LEU A 91 1.63 -1.52 2.61
C LEU A 91 0.34 -0.93 1.99
N GLY A 92 -0.45 -1.72 1.26
CA GLY A 92 -1.56 -1.19 0.46
C GLY A 92 -2.59 -0.36 1.23
N THR A 93 -3.00 -0.76 2.44
CA THR A 93 -3.87 0.06 3.28
C THR A 93 -3.13 1.30 3.80
N SER A 94 -1.90 1.12 4.27
CA SER A 94 -1.11 2.18 4.91
C SER A 94 -0.81 3.34 3.96
N ILE A 95 -0.50 3.03 2.69
CA ILE A 95 -0.13 4.05 1.68
C ILE A 95 -1.33 4.81 1.12
N ALA A 96 -2.55 4.28 1.27
CA ALA A 96 -3.77 4.94 0.83
C ALA A 96 -4.18 6.10 1.77
N ARG A 97 -3.97 5.96 3.07
CA ARG A 97 -4.45 6.92 4.07
C ARG A 97 -3.84 8.33 3.95
N PRO A 98 -2.53 8.50 3.63
CA PRO A 98 -1.96 9.83 3.41
C PRO A 98 -2.62 10.63 2.29
N LEU A 99 -2.94 9.99 1.15
CA LEU A 99 -3.64 10.66 0.05
C LEU A 99 -5.06 11.09 0.45
N ILE A 100 -5.80 10.18 1.09
CA ILE A 100 -7.15 10.51 1.56
C ILE A 100 -7.10 11.68 2.56
N SER A 101 -6.16 11.64 3.52
CA SER A 101 -5.97 12.72 4.49
C SER A 101 -5.63 14.04 3.82
N LYS A 102 -4.72 14.02 2.84
CA LYS A 102 -4.34 15.20 2.06
C LYS A 102 -5.55 15.84 1.41
N ARG A 103 -6.30 15.07 0.63
CA ARG A 103 -7.43 15.61 -0.11
C ARG A 103 -8.56 16.06 0.82
N GLN A 104 -8.77 15.39 1.93
CA GLN A 104 -9.76 15.77 2.94
C GLN A 104 -9.44 17.13 3.59
N ILE A 105 -8.15 17.42 3.87
CA ILE A 105 -7.71 18.72 4.37
C ILE A 105 -7.87 19.82 3.30
N GLU A 106 -7.58 19.52 2.04
CA GLU A 106 -7.80 20.45 0.92
C GLU A 106 -9.30 20.79 0.78
N ILE A 107 -10.19 19.79 0.81
CA ILE A 107 -11.64 19.99 0.80
C ILE A 107 -12.11 20.79 2.02
N ALA A 108 -11.53 20.58 3.19
CA ALA A 108 -11.85 21.36 4.38
C ALA A 108 -11.50 22.86 4.17
N ALA A 109 -10.37 23.14 3.55
CA ALA A 109 -9.99 24.52 3.19
C ALA A 109 -10.92 25.11 2.11
N GLU A 110 -11.28 24.33 1.07
CA GLU A 110 -12.17 24.76 -0.02
C GLU A 110 -13.60 25.08 0.47
N THR A 111 -14.11 24.30 1.42
CA THR A 111 -15.49 24.41 1.92
C THR A 111 -15.61 25.26 3.18
N GLY A 112 -14.49 25.72 3.74
CA GLY A 112 -14.45 26.45 5.01
C GLY A 112 -14.82 25.57 6.21
N ALA A 113 -14.59 24.25 6.14
CA ALA A 113 -14.84 23.35 7.25
C ALA A 113 -13.78 23.55 8.34
N ASP A 114 -14.22 23.54 9.59
CA ASP A 114 -13.39 23.72 10.78
C ASP A 114 -13.02 22.38 11.46
N ALA A 115 -13.52 21.26 10.92
CA ALA A 115 -13.21 19.94 11.41
C ALA A 115 -13.13 18.88 10.28
N VAL A 116 -12.45 17.78 10.57
CA VAL A 116 -12.42 16.56 9.75
C VAL A 116 -12.82 15.36 10.62
N SER A 117 -13.38 14.33 9.97
CA SER A 117 -13.79 13.09 10.64
C SER A 117 -13.45 11.87 9.80
N HIS A 118 -13.18 10.74 10.46
CA HIS A 118 -12.92 9.45 9.84
C HIS A 118 -13.67 8.31 10.53
N GLY A 119 -13.89 7.21 9.82
CA GLY A 119 -14.57 6.01 10.32
C GLY A 119 -13.65 4.94 10.94
N ALA A 120 -12.37 5.22 11.12
CA ALA A 120 -11.42 4.25 11.65
C ALA A 120 -11.72 3.93 13.12
N THR A 121 -11.70 2.63 13.46
CA THR A 121 -11.95 2.16 14.84
C THR A 121 -10.81 2.49 15.79
N GLY A 122 -11.09 2.64 17.08
CA GLY A 122 -10.09 2.92 18.11
C GLY A 122 -9.05 1.81 18.35
N LYS A 123 -9.22 0.62 17.75
CA LYS A 123 -8.30 -0.52 17.84
C LYS A 123 -7.37 -0.69 16.63
N GLY A 124 -7.63 0.04 15.54
CA GLY A 124 -6.87 -0.06 14.30
C GLY A 124 -5.76 0.98 14.15
N ASN A 125 -4.79 0.70 13.27
CA ASN A 125 -3.74 1.66 12.92
C ASN A 125 -4.27 2.85 12.10
N ASP A 126 -5.40 2.69 11.41
CA ASP A 126 -5.89 3.69 10.46
C ASP A 126 -6.25 5.02 11.11
N GLN A 127 -6.76 5.00 12.35
CA GLN A 127 -6.96 6.24 13.11
C GLN A 127 -5.66 7.04 13.26
N VAL A 128 -4.55 6.35 13.54
CA VAL A 128 -3.22 7.00 13.67
C VAL A 128 -2.78 7.57 12.33
N ARG A 129 -2.94 6.82 11.24
CA ARG A 129 -2.56 7.22 9.88
C ARG A 129 -3.33 8.45 9.40
N PHE A 130 -4.64 8.47 9.61
CA PHE A 130 -5.48 9.62 9.29
C PHE A 130 -5.07 10.86 10.08
N GLU A 131 -5.01 10.74 11.39
CA GLU A 131 -4.79 11.89 12.27
C GLU A 131 -3.38 12.46 12.15
N LEU A 132 -2.34 11.62 12.02
CA LEU A 132 -0.98 12.10 11.75
C LEU A 132 -0.91 12.83 10.39
N GLY A 133 -1.65 12.35 9.38
CA GLY A 133 -1.80 13.02 8.10
C GLY A 133 -2.46 14.40 8.25
N TYR A 134 -3.56 14.48 8.97
CA TYR A 134 -4.26 15.74 9.21
C TYR A 134 -3.39 16.76 9.92
N TYR A 135 -2.78 16.39 11.06
CA TYR A 135 -1.95 17.31 11.85
C TYR A 135 -0.66 17.74 11.12
N ALA A 136 -0.13 16.88 10.24
CA ALA A 136 1.02 17.27 9.43
C ALA A 136 0.68 18.32 8.36
N LEU A 137 -0.56 18.33 7.86
CA LEU A 137 -1.01 19.22 6.78
C LEU A 137 -1.74 20.45 7.31
N ASN A 138 -2.46 20.31 8.42
CA ASN A 138 -3.12 21.41 9.11
C ASN A 138 -3.11 21.14 10.63
N PRO A 139 -2.13 21.68 11.37
CA PRO A 139 -1.94 21.37 12.79
C PRO A 139 -3.08 21.84 13.69
N ASP A 140 -3.88 22.81 13.24
CA ASP A 140 -4.96 23.42 14.03
C ASP A 140 -6.34 22.82 13.70
N ILE A 141 -6.44 21.92 12.74
CA ILE A 141 -7.71 21.30 12.35
C ILE A 141 -8.29 20.47 13.50
N LYS A 142 -9.56 20.60 13.78
CA LYS A 142 -10.23 19.76 14.75
C LYS A 142 -10.52 18.38 14.15
N VAL A 143 -10.13 17.32 14.87
CA VAL A 143 -10.40 15.95 14.45
C VAL A 143 -11.50 15.36 15.31
N ILE A 144 -12.55 14.84 14.67
CA ILE A 144 -13.65 14.12 15.32
C ILE A 144 -13.49 12.64 14.99
N ALA A 145 -13.26 11.82 16.00
CA ALA A 145 -13.09 10.37 15.88
C ALA A 145 -14.22 9.62 16.60
N PRO A 146 -15.37 9.39 15.95
CA PRO A 146 -16.60 8.92 16.58
C PRO A 146 -16.43 7.64 17.40
N TRP A 147 -15.62 6.69 16.93
CA TRP A 147 -15.36 5.44 17.67
C TRP A 147 -14.72 5.63 19.05
N ARG A 148 -14.17 6.81 19.36
CA ARG A 148 -13.64 7.18 20.67
C ARG A 148 -14.58 8.04 21.51
N GLU A 149 -15.66 8.55 20.88
CA GLU A 149 -16.54 9.54 21.49
C GLU A 149 -17.97 9.04 21.75
N TRP A 150 -18.47 8.12 20.89
CA TRP A 150 -19.84 7.65 20.96
C TRP A 150 -20.03 6.37 21.79
N ASP A 151 -21.29 6.07 22.16
CA ASP A 151 -21.65 4.85 22.89
C ASP A 151 -21.98 3.66 21.96
N LEU A 152 -21.92 3.84 20.62
CA LEU A 152 -22.28 2.83 19.62
C LEU A 152 -21.12 1.84 19.39
N GLN A 153 -20.77 1.04 20.40
CA GLN A 153 -19.53 0.22 20.38
C GLN A 153 -19.70 -1.18 19.73
N SER A 154 -20.89 -1.53 19.24
CA SER A 154 -21.15 -2.82 18.62
C SER A 154 -21.87 -2.69 17.28
N ARG A 155 -21.70 -3.69 16.41
CA ARG A 155 -22.44 -3.76 15.15
C ARG A 155 -23.96 -3.76 15.36
N THR A 156 -24.44 -4.40 16.41
CA THR A 156 -25.86 -4.39 16.78
C THR A 156 -26.33 -2.98 17.09
N ALA A 157 -25.61 -2.23 17.92
CA ALA A 157 -25.94 -0.85 18.24
C ALA A 157 -25.92 0.06 16.98
N LEU A 158 -24.97 -0.16 16.05
CA LEU A 158 -24.94 0.56 14.77
C LEU A 158 -26.17 0.24 13.90
N ILE A 159 -26.60 -1.01 13.84
CA ILE A 159 -27.80 -1.42 13.09
C ILE A 159 -29.05 -0.82 13.71
N GLU A 160 -29.22 -0.87 15.01
CA GLU A 160 -30.35 -0.27 15.75
C GLU A 160 -30.41 1.25 15.52
N PHE A 161 -29.27 1.94 15.57
CA PHE A 161 -29.18 3.35 15.28
C PHE A 161 -29.56 3.63 13.82
N ALA A 162 -29.05 2.84 12.88
CA ALA A 162 -29.36 3.00 11.46
C ALA A 162 -30.86 2.78 11.17
N GLU A 163 -31.48 1.77 11.78
CA GLU A 163 -32.93 1.51 11.66
C GLU A 163 -33.76 2.65 12.24
N LYS A 164 -33.41 3.14 13.43
CA LYS A 164 -34.06 4.29 14.07
C LYS A 164 -34.04 5.54 13.19
N HIS A 165 -32.94 5.78 12.47
CA HIS A 165 -32.74 6.95 11.62
C HIS A 165 -33.02 6.70 10.14
N GLN A 166 -33.62 5.54 9.79
CA GLN A 166 -33.99 5.14 8.44
C GLN A 166 -32.80 5.15 7.45
N ILE A 167 -31.60 4.86 7.94
CA ILE A 167 -30.40 4.72 7.10
C ILE A 167 -30.50 3.41 6.33
N PRO A 168 -30.40 3.42 4.98
CA PRO A 168 -30.53 2.19 4.20
C PRO A 168 -29.40 1.20 4.47
N ILE A 169 -29.76 0.00 4.94
CA ILE A 169 -28.83 -1.12 5.09
C ILE A 169 -29.19 -2.15 4.03
N PRO A 170 -28.27 -2.49 3.10
CA PRO A 170 -28.49 -3.57 2.13
C PRO A 170 -28.83 -4.89 2.84
N LYS A 171 -29.76 -5.67 2.29
CA LYS A 171 -30.26 -6.91 2.91
C LYS A 171 -29.16 -7.96 3.10
N ASP A 172 -28.24 -8.03 2.14
CA ASP A 172 -27.06 -8.90 2.16
C ASP A 172 -26.03 -8.48 3.22
N LYS A 173 -26.02 -7.20 3.64
CA LYS A 173 -25.15 -6.66 4.69
C LYS A 173 -25.80 -6.66 6.10
N ARG A 174 -27.05 -7.10 6.23
CA ARG A 174 -27.73 -7.28 7.55
C ARG A 174 -27.21 -8.51 8.32
N GLY A 175 -26.71 -9.51 7.61
CA GLY A 175 -25.98 -10.62 8.19
C GLY A 175 -24.57 -10.22 8.64
N GLU A 176 -23.95 -11.03 9.51
CA GLU A 176 -22.54 -10.86 9.81
C GLU A 176 -21.69 -11.26 8.59
N ALA A 177 -21.00 -10.30 7.99
CA ALA A 177 -19.95 -10.64 7.03
C ALA A 177 -18.89 -11.51 7.72
N PRO A 178 -18.41 -12.58 7.10
CA PRO A 178 -17.46 -13.50 7.72
C PRO A 178 -16.10 -12.85 8.02
N PHE A 179 -15.80 -11.71 7.40
CA PHE A 179 -14.58 -10.90 7.57
C PHE A 179 -14.81 -9.48 7.02
N SER A 180 -13.89 -8.55 7.34
CA SER A 180 -13.86 -7.20 6.77
C SER A 180 -12.93 -7.15 5.56
N VAL A 181 -13.29 -6.33 4.56
CA VAL A 181 -12.49 -6.13 3.34
C VAL A 181 -12.18 -4.65 3.18
N ASP A 182 -10.92 -4.33 2.86
CA ASP A 182 -10.47 -3.02 2.39
C ASP A 182 -9.75 -3.21 1.04
N ALA A 183 -10.06 -2.38 0.05
CA ALA A 183 -9.55 -2.52 -1.30
C ALA A 183 -9.10 -1.17 -1.88
N ASN A 184 -8.06 -1.22 -2.71
CA ASN A 184 -7.63 -0.15 -3.59
C ASN A 184 -6.87 -0.74 -4.78
N LEU A 185 -6.34 0.10 -5.66
CA LEU A 185 -5.67 -0.35 -6.88
C LEU A 185 -4.43 -1.23 -6.58
N LEU A 186 -3.72 -0.98 -5.47
CA LEU A 186 -2.54 -1.78 -5.11
C LEU A 186 -2.91 -3.13 -4.50
N HIS A 187 -3.91 -3.19 -3.62
CA HIS A 187 -4.21 -4.43 -2.89
C HIS A 187 -5.70 -4.63 -2.54
N ILE A 188 -6.02 -5.84 -2.14
CA ILE A 188 -7.18 -6.17 -1.32
C ILE A 188 -6.67 -6.75 -0.01
N SER A 189 -7.27 -6.36 1.12
CA SER A 189 -7.02 -6.97 2.42
C SER A 189 -8.31 -7.51 3.00
N ALA A 190 -8.26 -8.71 3.60
CA ALA A 190 -9.33 -9.32 4.35
C ALA A 190 -8.85 -9.62 5.77
N GLU A 191 -9.62 -9.25 6.79
CA GLU A 191 -9.26 -9.44 8.20
C GLU A 191 -10.47 -9.64 9.10
N GLY A 192 -10.24 -10.21 10.28
CA GLY A 192 -11.22 -10.33 11.35
C GLY A 192 -12.09 -11.58 11.30
N LYS A 193 -12.83 -11.83 12.38
CA LYS A 193 -13.82 -12.92 12.55
C LYS A 193 -13.28 -14.30 12.16
N ALA A 194 -13.77 -14.89 11.05
CA ALA A 194 -13.36 -16.22 10.59
C ALA A 194 -11.84 -16.31 10.29
N LEU A 195 -11.16 -15.17 10.08
CA LEU A 195 -9.72 -15.12 9.79
C LEU A 195 -8.86 -14.85 11.05
N GLU A 196 -9.46 -14.67 12.23
CA GLU A 196 -8.72 -14.34 13.47
C GLU A 196 -7.87 -15.51 13.99
N ASP A 197 -8.29 -16.76 13.75
CA ASP A 197 -7.50 -17.93 14.10
C ASP A 197 -6.39 -18.17 13.07
N PRO A 198 -5.11 -17.95 13.43
CA PRO A 198 -4.01 -18.12 12.50
C PRO A 198 -3.73 -19.57 12.10
N TRP A 199 -4.37 -20.56 12.74
CA TRP A 199 -4.29 -21.97 12.38
C TRP A 199 -5.31 -22.37 11.30
N HIS A 200 -6.34 -21.53 11.10
CA HIS A 200 -7.40 -21.83 10.13
C HIS A 200 -7.01 -21.34 8.72
N GLU A 201 -6.99 -22.25 7.74
CA GLU A 201 -6.71 -21.92 6.35
C GLU A 201 -7.85 -21.07 5.75
N PRO A 202 -7.55 -19.92 5.09
CA PRO A 202 -8.58 -19.12 4.44
C PRO A 202 -9.18 -19.87 3.25
N GLY A 203 -10.50 -19.92 3.18
CA GLY A 203 -11.19 -20.50 2.02
C GLY A 203 -11.05 -19.64 0.76
N GLU A 204 -11.24 -20.23 -0.42
CA GLU A 204 -11.14 -19.52 -1.72
C GLU A 204 -12.07 -18.30 -1.84
N PHE A 205 -13.18 -18.28 -1.12
CA PHE A 205 -14.12 -17.15 -1.10
C PHE A 205 -13.55 -15.84 -0.51
N VAL A 206 -12.38 -15.91 0.15
CA VAL A 206 -11.67 -14.73 0.66
C VAL A 206 -10.98 -13.96 -0.47
N TYR A 207 -10.59 -14.67 -1.52
CA TYR A 207 -9.83 -14.10 -2.64
C TYR A 207 -10.76 -13.68 -3.76
N SER A 208 -10.62 -12.44 -4.22
CA SER A 208 -11.48 -11.85 -5.25
C SER A 208 -10.73 -11.25 -6.44
N ARG A 209 -9.42 -11.05 -6.30
CA ARG A 209 -8.57 -10.44 -7.34
C ARG A 209 -7.68 -11.45 -8.04
N SER A 210 -7.46 -12.61 -7.46
CA SER A 210 -6.61 -13.66 -8.00
C SER A 210 -7.31 -15.01 -8.04
N VAL A 211 -7.04 -15.79 -9.07
CA VAL A 211 -7.45 -17.21 -9.12
C VAL A 211 -6.56 -18.04 -8.19
N ALA A 212 -7.05 -19.20 -7.74
CA ALA A 212 -6.21 -20.15 -7.01
C ALA A 212 -4.99 -20.54 -7.87
N PRO A 213 -3.78 -20.65 -7.30
CA PRO A 213 -2.61 -21.10 -8.08
C PRO A 213 -2.81 -22.41 -8.81
N GLU A 214 -3.56 -23.35 -8.22
CA GLU A 214 -3.89 -24.64 -8.81
C GLU A 214 -4.83 -24.51 -10.02
N ALA A 215 -5.71 -23.49 -10.00
CA ALA A 215 -6.66 -23.21 -11.08
C ALA A 215 -6.08 -22.28 -12.17
N ALA A 216 -4.89 -21.72 -11.94
CA ALA A 216 -4.21 -20.86 -12.91
C ALA A 216 -3.78 -21.67 -14.16
N PRO A 217 -3.59 -21.01 -15.32
CA PRO A 217 -3.22 -21.65 -16.56
C PRO A 217 -1.98 -22.56 -16.45
N ASP A 218 -1.99 -23.68 -17.19
CA ASP A 218 -0.85 -24.61 -17.28
C ASP A 218 0.27 -24.11 -18.19
N THR A 219 0.05 -23.01 -18.92
CA THR A 219 1.05 -22.33 -19.74
C THR A 219 1.44 -21.02 -19.07
N PRO A 220 2.75 -20.71 -18.95
CA PRO A 220 3.20 -19.46 -18.33
C PRO A 220 2.85 -18.25 -19.20
N THR A 221 2.55 -17.14 -18.55
CA THR A 221 2.45 -15.81 -19.17
C THR A 221 3.77 -15.09 -18.99
N TYR A 222 4.28 -14.47 -20.06
CA TYR A 222 5.47 -13.62 -20.03
C TYR A 222 5.03 -12.16 -20.19
N VAL A 223 5.65 -11.26 -19.42
CA VAL A 223 5.41 -9.83 -19.50
C VAL A 223 6.75 -9.09 -19.48
N GLU A 224 6.93 -8.12 -20.38
CA GLU A 224 8.07 -7.21 -20.39
C GLU A 224 7.66 -5.86 -19.79
N ILE A 225 8.37 -5.43 -18.74
CA ILE A 225 8.10 -4.19 -18.04
C ILE A 225 9.30 -3.26 -18.28
N GLU A 226 9.04 -2.06 -18.81
CA GLU A 226 10.04 -1.04 -19.05
C GLU A 226 10.09 -0.05 -17.89
N PHE A 227 11.31 0.30 -17.48
CA PHE A 227 11.60 1.21 -16.39
C PHE A 227 12.35 2.44 -16.84
N LYS A 228 12.06 3.58 -16.23
CA LYS A 228 12.81 4.83 -16.37
C LYS A 228 12.87 5.54 -15.00
N ASN A 229 14.09 5.87 -14.56
CA ASN A 229 14.32 6.46 -13.23
C ASN A 229 13.65 5.67 -12.09
N GLY A 230 13.62 4.34 -12.19
CA GLY A 230 13.02 3.44 -11.21
C GLY A 230 11.51 3.24 -11.32
N ASP A 231 10.79 4.05 -12.10
CA ASP A 231 9.36 3.89 -12.32
C ASP A 231 9.08 3.04 -13.56
N ALA A 232 8.08 2.17 -13.48
CA ALA A 232 7.59 1.43 -14.62
C ALA A 232 6.80 2.38 -15.55
N VAL A 233 7.08 2.32 -16.85
CA VAL A 233 6.53 3.26 -17.85
C VAL A 233 5.84 2.58 -19.03
N ALA A 234 6.08 1.28 -19.26
CA ALA A 234 5.45 0.54 -20.33
C ALA A 234 5.35 -0.96 -19.98
N ILE A 235 4.40 -1.63 -20.60
CA ILE A 235 4.23 -3.10 -20.58
C ILE A 235 4.18 -3.59 -22.01
N ASP A 236 5.04 -4.57 -22.35
CA ASP A 236 5.13 -5.21 -23.67
C ASP A 236 5.30 -4.17 -24.81
N GLY A 237 6.02 -3.06 -24.55
CA GLY A 237 6.27 -1.96 -25.48
C GLY A 237 5.13 -0.93 -25.58
N GLU A 238 4.04 -1.08 -24.85
CA GLU A 238 2.94 -0.13 -24.80
C GLU A 238 3.10 0.79 -23.59
N ALA A 239 3.25 2.10 -23.83
CA ALA A 239 3.36 3.12 -22.78
C ALA A 239 2.01 3.29 -22.09
N MET A 240 2.03 3.33 -20.76
CA MET A 240 0.84 3.41 -19.92
C MET A 240 1.03 4.43 -18.80
N THR A 241 -0.08 5.02 -18.35
CA THR A 241 -0.06 5.79 -17.10
C THR A 241 0.19 4.88 -15.90
N PRO A 242 0.69 5.39 -14.78
CA PRO A 242 0.89 4.60 -13.56
C PRO A 242 -0.31 3.76 -13.12
N ALA A 243 -1.52 4.34 -13.15
CA ALA A 243 -2.74 3.62 -12.77
C ALA A 243 -3.12 2.52 -13.77
N GLU A 244 -3.02 2.79 -15.08
CA GLU A 244 -3.25 1.79 -16.13
C GLU A 244 -2.25 0.64 -16.03
N LEU A 245 -0.97 0.95 -15.82
CA LEU A 245 0.10 -0.04 -15.66
C LEU A 245 -0.17 -0.98 -14.48
N LEU A 246 -0.49 -0.42 -13.32
CA LEU A 246 -0.78 -1.24 -12.13
C LEU A 246 -2.06 -2.07 -12.32
N THR A 247 -3.08 -1.51 -12.99
CA THR A 247 -4.32 -2.24 -13.36
C THR A 247 -3.97 -3.43 -14.25
N ARG A 248 -3.19 -3.21 -15.29
CA ARG A 248 -2.77 -4.27 -16.22
C ARG A 248 -1.96 -5.36 -15.53
N LEU A 249 -1.05 -4.99 -14.63
CA LEU A 249 -0.29 -5.97 -13.84
C LEU A 249 -1.17 -6.75 -12.85
N ASN A 250 -2.21 -6.12 -12.28
CA ASN A 250 -3.19 -6.80 -11.44
C ASN A 250 -3.94 -7.88 -12.24
N GLU A 251 -4.39 -7.57 -13.46
CA GLU A 251 -5.06 -8.53 -14.35
C GLU A 251 -4.16 -9.73 -14.68
N LEU A 252 -2.93 -9.44 -15.14
CA LEU A 252 -1.97 -10.48 -15.52
C LEU A 252 -1.54 -11.32 -14.32
N GLY A 253 -1.20 -10.69 -13.21
CA GLY A 253 -0.80 -11.38 -11.98
C GLY A 253 -1.95 -12.20 -11.39
N GLY A 254 -3.13 -11.60 -11.28
CA GLY A 254 -4.33 -12.26 -10.75
C GLY A 254 -4.76 -13.48 -11.55
N ALA A 255 -4.76 -13.39 -12.88
CA ALA A 255 -5.06 -14.50 -13.77
C ALA A 255 -4.07 -15.67 -13.64
N ASN A 256 -2.86 -15.43 -13.14
CA ASN A 256 -1.83 -16.44 -12.90
C ASN A 256 -1.70 -16.84 -11.41
N GLY A 257 -2.64 -16.41 -10.54
CA GLY A 257 -2.66 -16.74 -9.11
C GLY A 257 -1.58 -16.04 -8.28
N VAL A 258 -0.93 -15.00 -8.81
CA VAL A 258 0.17 -14.29 -8.15
C VAL A 258 -0.37 -13.32 -7.09
N GLY A 259 0.38 -13.15 -6.00
CA GLY A 259 0.20 -12.04 -5.05
C GLY A 259 -0.68 -12.33 -3.84
N ARG A 260 -0.98 -13.59 -3.53
CA ARG A 260 -1.66 -13.99 -2.29
C ARG A 260 -0.67 -14.03 -1.13
N LEU A 261 -1.04 -13.46 0.00
CA LEU A 261 -0.23 -13.44 1.22
C LEU A 261 -1.12 -13.60 2.45
N ASP A 262 -0.78 -14.55 3.29
CA ASP A 262 -1.32 -14.72 4.65
C ASP A 262 -0.24 -14.28 5.64
N LEU A 263 -0.51 -13.24 6.42
CA LEU A 263 0.49 -12.60 7.27
C LEU A 263 -0.08 -12.31 8.65
N VAL A 264 0.71 -12.63 9.68
CA VAL A 264 0.49 -12.12 11.04
C VAL A 264 1.51 -11.02 11.31
N GLU A 265 1.04 -9.78 11.33
CA GLU A 265 1.86 -8.58 11.46
C GLU A 265 1.74 -7.93 12.85
N GLY A 266 2.76 -7.16 13.21
CA GLY A 266 2.76 -6.31 14.41
C GLY A 266 2.10 -4.96 14.12
N ARG A 267 0.89 -4.69 14.69
CA ARG A 267 0.27 -3.36 14.58
C ARG A 267 1.04 -2.32 15.39
N TYR A 268 1.06 -1.09 14.89
CA TYR A 268 1.69 0.06 15.58
C TYR A 268 1.04 0.32 16.95
N VAL A 269 -0.26 0.07 17.09
CA VAL A 269 -0.99 0.12 18.36
C VAL A 269 -0.65 -1.03 19.33
N GLY A 270 0.28 -1.93 18.98
CA GLY A 270 0.93 -2.87 19.90
C GLY A 270 0.41 -4.31 19.90
N MET A 271 -0.61 -4.66 19.12
CA MET A 271 -1.13 -6.03 19.02
C MET A 271 -0.68 -6.73 17.75
N LYS A 272 -0.69 -8.07 17.73
CA LYS A 272 -0.58 -8.87 16.51
C LYS A 272 -1.94 -8.96 15.82
N SER A 273 -1.96 -8.92 14.50
CA SER A 273 -3.16 -9.08 13.69
C SER A 273 -2.84 -9.89 12.45
N ARG A 274 -3.76 -10.78 12.07
CA ARG A 274 -3.68 -11.52 10.82
C ARG A 274 -4.43 -10.77 9.73
N GLY A 275 -3.79 -10.62 8.57
CA GLY A 275 -4.39 -10.12 7.34
C GLY A 275 -4.15 -11.10 6.19
N ILE A 276 -5.16 -11.27 5.35
CA ILE A 276 -5.07 -12.00 4.08
C ILE A 276 -5.04 -10.94 2.99
N TYR A 277 -3.99 -10.93 2.20
CA TYR A 277 -3.74 -9.90 1.19
C TYR A 277 -3.69 -10.46 -0.21
N GLU A 278 -4.17 -9.67 -1.17
CA GLU A 278 -4.00 -9.91 -2.60
C GLU A 278 -3.35 -8.68 -3.24
N THR A 279 -2.13 -8.85 -3.73
CA THR A 279 -1.32 -7.79 -4.36
C THR A 279 -0.71 -8.26 -5.68
N PRO A 280 -1.52 -8.74 -6.66
CA PRO A 280 -0.97 -9.38 -7.85
C PRO A 280 -0.05 -8.45 -8.65
N GLY A 281 -0.51 -7.26 -9.01
CA GLY A 281 0.30 -6.29 -9.75
C GLY A 281 1.50 -5.78 -8.96
N GLY A 282 1.30 -5.51 -7.67
CA GLY A 282 2.39 -5.08 -6.78
C GLY A 282 3.49 -6.12 -6.65
N THR A 283 3.14 -7.41 -6.56
CA THR A 283 4.11 -8.51 -6.50
C THR A 283 4.93 -8.63 -7.79
N VAL A 284 4.27 -8.52 -8.94
CA VAL A 284 4.95 -8.53 -10.26
C VAL A 284 5.88 -7.33 -10.40
N LEU A 285 5.39 -6.13 -10.04
CA LEU A 285 6.15 -4.88 -10.13
C LEU A 285 7.38 -4.90 -9.22
N LEU A 286 7.25 -5.39 -7.98
CA LEU A 286 8.38 -5.51 -7.05
C LEU A 286 9.45 -6.46 -7.59
N ALA A 287 9.04 -7.62 -8.10
CA ALA A 287 9.99 -8.58 -8.69
C ALA A 287 10.73 -7.97 -9.89
N ALA A 288 10.02 -7.26 -10.76
CA ALA A 288 10.61 -6.60 -11.93
C ALA A 288 11.54 -5.46 -11.53
N HIS A 289 11.13 -4.60 -10.58
CA HIS A 289 11.93 -3.47 -10.10
C HIS A 289 13.25 -3.96 -9.45
N ARG A 290 13.18 -4.96 -8.58
CA ARG A 290 14.39 -5.62 -8.03
C ARG A 290 15.25 -6.24 -9.15
N GLY A 291 14.62 -6.73 -10.21
CA GLY A 291 15.29 -7.28 -11.38
C GLY A 291 16.12 -6.25 -12.15
N ILE A 292 15.59 -5.06 -12.41
CA ILE A 292 16.33 -4.01 -13.10
C ILE A 292 17.43 -3.41 -12.22
N GLU A 293 17.16 -3.19 -10.92
CA GLU A 293 18.16 -2.71 -9.98
C GLU A 293 19.38 -3.63 -9.90
N SER A 294 19.18 -4.95 -10.01
CA SER A 294 20.27 -5.93 -9.90
C SER A 294 21.37 -5.77 -10.96
N ILE A 295 21.09 -5.06 -12.06
CA ILE A 295 22.08 -4.81 -13.13
C ILE A 295 22.44 -3.33 -13.29
N THR A 296 21.75 -2.40 -12.61
CA THR A 296 21.94 -0.96 -12.75
C THR A 296 22.50 -0.28 -11.51
N LEU A 297 22.31 -0.87 -10.32
CA LEU A 297 22.90 -0.36 -9.07
C LEU A 297 24.21 -1.06 -8.76
N ASP A 298 25.21 -0.29 -8.33
CA ASP A 298 26.39 -0.88 -7.74
C ASP A 298 26.07 -1.53 -6.37
N ARG A 299 26.97 -2.46 -5.96
CA ARG A 299 26.78 -3.22 -4.74
C ARG A 299 26.60 -2.36 -3.48
N GLY A 300 27.35 -1.27 -3.36
CA GLY A 300 27.31 -0.39 -2.18
C GLY A 300 25.99 0.37 -2.09
N ALA A 301 25.53 0.94 -3.21
CA ALA A 301 24.25 1.66 -3.29
C ALA A 301 23.06 0.71 -3.05
N MET A 302 23.10 -0.50 -3.60
CA MET A 302 22.04 -1.50 -3.41
C MET A 302 21.93 -1.93 -1.94
N HIS A 303 23.06 -2.21 -1.27
CA HIS A 303 23.07 -2.58 0.14
C HIS A 303 22.57 -1.43 1.04
N LEU A 304 23.04 -0.20 0.81
CA LEU A 304 22.59 0.97 1.56
C LEU A 304 21.07 1.15 1.43
N LYS A 305 20.52 1.00 0.22
CA LYS A 305 19.09 1.09 -0.01
C LYS A 305 18.32 -0.01 0.74
N ASP A 306 18.82 -1.25 0.74
CA ASP A 306 18.22 -2.37 1.47
C ASP A 306 18.29 -2.18 3.00
N GLU A 307 19.34 -1.53 3.53
CA GLU A 307 19.45 -1.20 4.95
C GLU A 307 18.41 -0.17 5.42
N ILE A 308 18.07 0.82 4.59
CA ILE A 308 17.10 1.85 4.97
C ILE A 308 15.64 1.47 4.65
N MET A 309 15.40 0.48 3.80
CA MET A 309 14.07 0.05 3.38
C MET A 309 13.15 -0.33 4.55
N PRO A 310 13.58 -1.10 5.57
CA PRO A 310 12.71 -1.44 6.70
C PRO A 310 12.26 -0.20 7.48
N ARG A 311 13.14 0.77 7.66
CA ARG A 311 12.79 2.04 8.33
C ARG A 311 11.82 2.87 7.50
N TYR A 312 12.03 2.94 6.19
CA TYR A 312 11.11 3.61 5.28
C TYR A 312 9.71 2.95 5.30
N ALA A 313 9.65 1.62 5.22
CA ALA A 313 8.40 0.87 5.31
C ALA A 313 7.68 1.07 6.65
N GLU A 314 8.42 1.10 7.76
CA GLU A 314 7.88 1.37 9.10
C GLU A 314 7.25 2.77 9.20
N LEU A 315 7.88 3.80 8.63
CA LEU A 315 7.33 5.14 8.61
C LEU A 315 5.98 5.20 7.87
N ILE A 316 5.87 4.52 6.72
CA ILE A 316 4.60 4.43 5.99
C ILE A 316 3.56 3.67 6.82
N TYR A 317 3.94 2.51 7.36
CA TYR A 317 3.04 1.66 8.15
C TYR A 317 2.46 2.39 9.36
N ASN A 318 3.29 3.20 10.03
CA ASN A 318 2.94 3.96 11.23
C ASN A 318 2.24 5.30 10.95
N GLY A 319 2.07 5.72 9.67
CA GLY A 319 1.37 6.94 9.29
C GLY A 319 2.23 8.19 9.17
N PHE A 320 3.55 8.05 9.14
CA PHE A 320 4.51 9.17 9.06
C PHE A 320 4.88 9.55 7.61
N TRP A 321 3.94 9.43 6.66
CA TRP A 321 4.19 9.78 5.26
C TRP A 321 4.68 11.22 5.08
N PHE A 322 4.14 12.18 5.82
CA PHE A 322 4.48 13.60 5.73
C PHE A 322 5.61 14.03 6.70
N SER A 323 6.33 13.08 7.30
CA SER A 323 7.42 13.41 8.22
C SER A 323 8.69 13.83 7.47
N PRO A 324 9.50 14.75 8.06
CA PRO A 324 10.81 15.13 7.51
C PRO A 324 11.73 13.92 7.29
N GLU A 325 11.69 12.95 8.18
CA GLU A 325 12.47 11.71 8.12
C GLU A 325 12.14 10.90 6.85
N ARG A 326 10.85 10.73 6.54
CA ARG A 326 10.43 10.06 5.32
C ARG A 326 10.90 10.82 4.06
N TYR A 327 10.82 12.15 4.05
CA TYR A 327 11.31 12.97 2.92
C TYR A 327 12.82 12.81 2.72
N MET A 328 13.60 12.76 3.81
CA MET A 328 15.06 12.55 3.72
C MET A 328 15.37 11.17 3.12
N LEU A 329 14.69 10.12 3.59
CA LEU A 329 14.85 8.77 3.03
C LEU A 329 14.41 8.70 1.56
N GLN A 330 13.30 9.36 1.21
CA GLN A 330 12.84 9.43 -0.18
C GLN A 330 13.89 10.07 -1.10
N ALA A 331 14.49 11.18 -0.69
CA ALA A 331 15.51 11.85 -1.49
C ALA A 331 16.74 10.94 -1.74
N LEU A 332 17.15 10.15 -0.74
CA LEU A 332 18.20 9.15 -0.89
C LEU A 332 17.78 8.05 -1.87
N ILE A 333 16.55 7.53 -1.71
CA ILE A 333 15.98 6.49 -2.58
C ILE A 333 15.92 7.01 -4.02
N ASP A 334 15.33 8.19 -4.24
CA ASP A 334 15.18 8.77 -5.59
C ASP A 334 16.54 8.99 -6.26
N LYS A 335 17.56 9.43 -5.49
CA LYS A 335 18.92 9.55 -5.99
C LYS A 335 19.49 8.22 -6.49
N SER A 336 19.17 7.11 -5.85
CA SER A 336 19.60 5.78 -6.26
C SER A 336 18.95 5.32 -7.60
N GLN A 337 17.80 5.92 -7.96
CA GLN A 337 17.01 5.49 -9.11
C GLN A 337 17.38 6.17 -10.43
N GLU A 338 18.23 7.20 -10.43
CA GLU A 338 18.58 7.99 -11.61
C GLU A 338 19.12 7.14 -12.80
N CYS A 339 19.76 6.00 -12.49
CA CYS A 339 20.29 5.07 -13.50
C CYS A 339 19.47 3.78 -13.62
N VAL A 340 18.35 3.66 -12.92
CA VAL A 340 17.49 2.47 -12.97
C VAL A 340 16.56 2.58 -14.17
N GLU A 341 17.05 2.14 -15.31
CA GLU A 341 16.42 2.22 -16.64
C GLU A 341 16.63 0.91 -17.40
N GLY A 342 15.62 0.47 -18.14
CA GLY A 342 15.70 -0.71 -19.00
C GLY A 342 14.47 -1.57 -18.97
N THR A 343 14.57 -2.83 -19.41
CA THR A 343 13.44 -3.76 -19.54
C THR A 343 13.71 -5.04 -18.76
N VAL A 344 12.68 -5.50 -18.05
CA VAL A 344 12.68 -6.77 -17.32
C VAL A 344 11.58 -7.67 -17.88
N ARG A 345 11.92 -8.92 -18.17
CA ARG A 345 10.96 -9.96 -18.54
C ARG A 345 10.64 -10.80 -17.32
N VAL A 346 9.36 -10.84 -16.94
CA VAL A 346 8.84 -11.64 -15.84
C VAL A 346 7.99 -12.79 -16.38
N LYS A 347 8.23 -13.98 -15.86
CA LYS A 347 7.41 -15.19 -16.09
C LYS A 347 6.40 -15.32 -14.95
N LEU A 348 5.11 -15.30 -15.27
CA LEU A 348 4.02 -15.51 -14.35
C LEU A 348 3.52 -16.95 -14.52
N PHE A 349 3.49 -17.72 -13.45
CA PHE A 349 3.06 -19.11 -13.50
C PHE A 349 2.65 -19.63 -12.12
N LYS A 350 1.40 -20.04 -11.98
CA LYS A 350 0.87 -20.74 -10.79
C LYS A 350 1.32 -20.11 -9.47
N GLY A 351 1.00 -18.83 -9.29
CA GLY A 351 1.29 -18.07 -8.06
C GLY A 351 2.68 -17.44 -7.99
N SER A 352 3.56 -17.70 -8.95
CA SER A 352 4.91 -17.16 -8.96
C SER A 352 5.12 -16.06 -10.01
N ALA A 353 5.92 -15.04 -9.66
CA ALA A 353 6.43 -14.02 -10.56
C ALA A 353 7.96 -14.12 -10.56
N THR A 354 8.54 -14.69 -11.63
CA THR A 354 9.98 -14.97 -11.72
C THR A 354 10.62 -14.12 -12.80
N VAL A 355 11.65 -13.35 -12.46
CA VAL A 355 12.46 -12.61 -13.44
C VAL A 355 13.28 -13.59 -14.27
N VAL A 356 13.08 -13.59 -15.59
CA VAL A 356 13.76 -14.49 -16.53
C VAL A 356 14.61 -13.77 -17.57
N GLY A 357 14.57 -12.43 -17.60
CA GLY A 357 15.42 -11.62 -18.48
C GLY A 357 15.48 -10.18 -17.98
N ARG A 358 16.60 -9.52 -18.23
CA ARG A 358 16.81 -8.11 -17.95
C ARG A 358 17.81 -7.51 -18.93
N LYS A 359 17.55 -6.29 -19.35
CA LYS A 359 18.45 -5.52 -20.22
C LYS A 359 18.37 -4.03 -19.87
N SER A 360 19.51 -3.34 -19.92
CA SER A 360 19.59 -1.92 -19.61
C SER A 360 20.75 -1.26 -20.39
N PRO A 361 20.57 -0.03 -20.92
CA PRO A 361 21.68 0.77 -21.41
C PRO A 361 22.63 1.22 -20.29
N MET A 362 22.15 1.21 -19.02
CA MET A 362 22.90 1.59 -17.82
C MET A 362 23.45 0.37 -17.07
N SER A 363 23.52 -0.79 -17.72
CA SER A 363 23.94 -2.04 -17.08
C SER A 363 25.39 -1.97 -16.59
N LEU A 364 25.59 -2.34 -15.34
CA LEU A 364 26.91 -2.60 -14.74
C LEU A 364 27.37 -4.06 -14.94
N TYR A 365 26.48 -4.89 -15.50
CA TYR A 365 26.82 -6.29 -15.80
C TYR A 365 27.60 -6.35 -17.12
N SER A 366 28.87 -6.70 -17.03
CA SER A 366 29.77 -6.83 -18.18
C SER A 366 30.03 -8.30 -18.48
N MET A 367 29.64 -8.75 -19.68
CA MET A 367 29.91 -10.10 -20.15
C MET A 367 31.41 -10.42 -20.20
N GLU A 368 32.24 -9.40 -20.52
CA GLU A 368 33.69 -9.56 -20.61
C GLU A 368 34.34 -9.83 -19.26
N HIS A 369 33.80 -9.24 -18.15
CA HIS A 369 34.34 -9.42 -16.80
C HIS A 369 33.84 -10.68 -16.08
N VAL A 370 32.71 -11.25 -16.51
CA VAL A 370 32.10 -12.40 -15.83
C VAL A 370 32.29 -13.73 -16.55
N THR A 371 32.97 -13.70 -17.71
CA THR A 371 33.25 -14.93 -18.46
C THR A 371 34.17 -15.87 -17.67
N PHE A 372 33.97 -17.18 -17.82
CA PHE A 372 34.90 -18.21 -17.34
C PHE A 372 35.93 -18.60 -18.39
N GLU A 373 35.83 -18.01 -19.61
CA GLU A 373 36.83 -18.19 -20.64
C GLU A 373 38.05 -17.28 -20.35
N GLU A 374 39.13 -17.50 -21.11
CA GLU A 374 40.35 -16.67 -21.04
C GLU A 374 40.00 -15.21 -21.41
N ASP A 375 40.27 -14.26 -20.50
CA ASP A 375 40.09 -12.84 -20.73
C ASP A 375 41.37 -12.06 -20.37
N THR A 376 41.46 -10.82 -20.87
CA THR A 376 42.56 -9.89 -20.63
C THR A 376 42.13 -8.68 -19.78
N VAL A 377 40.90 -8.66 -19.31
CA VAL A 377 40.25 -7.51 -18.63
C VAL A 377 40.53 -7.52 -17.14
N TYR A 378 40.66 -8.72 -16.54
CA TYR A 378 40.85 -8.91 -15.12
C TYR A 378 42.09 -9.78 -14.79
N ASP A 379 42.99 -9.24 -13.98
CA ASP A 379 44.13 -10.02 -13.48
C ASP A 379 43.74 -10.75 -12.18
N GLN A 380 43.52 -12.06 -12.26
CA GLN A 380 43.09 -12.88 -11.12
C GLN A 380 44.12 -12.83 -9.94
N ARG A 381 45.38 -12.44 -10.17
CA ARG A 381 46.40 -12.29 -9.13
C ARG A 381 46.12 -11.15 -8.15
N ASP A 382 45.35 -10.13 -8.57
CA ASP A 382 45.00 -9.00 -7.71
C ASP A 382 44.16 -9.45 -6.50
N ALA A 383 43.39 -10.53 -6.66
CA ALA A 383 42.60 -11.11 -5.58
C ALA A 383 43.43 -11.61 -4.39
N GLU A 384 44.67 -12.06 -4.63
CA GLU A 384 45.55 -12.65 -3.57
C GLU A 384 45.83 -11.61 -2.47
N GLY A 385 46.26 -10.40 -2.84
CA GLY A 385 46.53 -9.32 -1.91
C GLY A 385 45.32 -8.91 -1.10
N PHE A 386 44.18 -8.70 -1.78
CA PHE A 386 42.92 -8.39 -1.16
C PHE A 386 42.46 -9.45 -0.13
N ILE A 387 42.54 -10.73 -0.51
CA ILE A 387 42.21 -11.86 0.39
C ILE A 387 43.10 -11.90 1.62
N LYS A 388 44.43 -11.74 1.43
CA LYS A 388 45.44 -11.76 2.53
C LYS A 388 45.15 -10.66 3.56
N LEU A 389 44.82 -9.42 3.12
CA LEU A 389 44.48 -8.31 3.99
C LEU A 389 43.17 -8.57 4.75
N ASN A 390 42.14 -9.02 4.07
CA ASN A 390 40.86 -9.35 4.70
C ASN A 390 40.95 -10.52 5.68
N ALA A 391 41.82 -11.50 5.40
CA ALA A 391 42.05 -12.64 6.27
C ALA A 391 42.91 -12.31 7.52
N LEU A 392 43.57 -11.14 7.58
CA LEU A 392 44.47 -10.79 8.68
C LEU A 392 43.76 -10.85 10.04
N ARG A 393 42.58 -10.21 10.15
CA ARG A 393 41.76 -10.21 11.37
C ARG A 393 41.38 -11.64 11.80
N LEU A 394 41.03 -12.50 10.86
CA LEU A 394 40.63 -13.88 11.15
C LEU A 394 41.81 -14.71 11.68
N ARG A 395 43.00 -14.52 11.11
CA ARG A 395 44.25 -15.15 11.57
C ARG A 395 44.64 -14.71 12.98
N LEU A 396 44.48 -13.41 13.28
CA LEU A 396 44.75 -12.87 14.63
C LEU A 396 43.76 -13.43 15.65
N LEU A 397 42.46 -13.44 15.34
CA LEU A 397 41.43 -14.04 16.21
C LEU A 397 41.66 -15.52 16.46
N HIS A 398 42.10 -16.28 15.46
CA HIS A 398 42.42 -17.69 15.64
C HIS A 398 43.60 -17.89 16.59
N ARG A 399 44.66 -17.06 16.48
CA ARG A 399 45.85 -17.12 17.38
C ARG A 399 45.53 -16.73 18.83
N GLN A 400 44.48 -15.97 19.09
CA GLN A 400 44.04 -15.63 20.46
C GLN A 400 43.30 -16.79 21.14
N LYS A 401 42.78 -17.73 20.37
CA LYS A 401 42.00 -18.88 20.88
C LYS A 401 42.82 -20.14 21.09
N GLY A 402 44.04 -20.20 20.59
CA GLY A 402 44.98 -21.30 20.75
C GLY A 402 46.18 -20.92 21.57
#